data_810294f68b48ef1395a5f184bde9bf87
#
_entry.id   810294f68b48ef1395a5f184bde9bf87
#
_cell.length_a   1.000
_cell.length_b   1.000
_cell.length_c   1.000
_cell.angle_alpha   90.00
_cell.angle_beta   90.00
_cell.angle_gamma   90.00
#
_symmetry.space_group_name_H-M   'P 1'
#
loop_
_entity.id
_entity.type
_entity.pdbx_description
1 polymer ?
#
loop_
_entity_poly.entity_id
_entity_poly.type
_entity_poly.pdbx_seq_one_letter_code
_entity_poly.pdbx_strand_id
1 'polypeptide(L)'
;MCFERNTPLCMVVFILLVFCFFTDLIGFAIPYWYKADYNASGIMIISYGGLWEFCKESIHNTSCVNWVDDGFAGWFHAVRTFSTLSWIFSLSSLILVVLFFFYDRAMMYLASVCLSVIGAFCSLTSFLLYAVESSGDQKKFYSAFTLTITAFLLGLTAGVVGIIDFLLHFGDRERH
;
A
#
# COMPACT_ATOMS: atom_id res chain seq x y z
N MET A 1 -12.51 -28.90 11.04
CA MET A 1 -12.95 -29.32 9.70
C MET A 1 -12.78 -28.26 8.61
N CYS A 2 -12.52 -26.98 8.90
CA CYS A 2 -12.23 -25.97 7.84
C CYS A 2 -10.83 -26.06 7.23
N PHE A 3 -9.88 -26.73 7.87
CA PHE A 3 -8.46 -26.76 7.45
C PHE A 3 -8.13 -27.78 6.36
N GLU A 4 -8.96 -28.80 6.17
CA GLU A 4 -8.75 -29.88 5.18
C GLU A 4 -9.08 -29.48 3.73
N ARG A 5 -9.73 -28.33 3.53
CA ARG A 5 -10.23 -27.86 2.23
C ARG A 5 -9.43 -26.70 1.63
N ASN A 6 -8.56 -26.11 2.44
CA ASN A 6 -7.74 -24.98 1.99
C ASN A 6 -6.53 -25.49 1.24
N THR A 7 -6.38 -25.03 0.01
CA THR A 7 -5.19 -25.32 -0.78
C THR A 7 -3.96 -24.66 -0.15
N PRO A 8 -2.76 -25.23 -0.30
CA PRO A 8 -1.54 -24.56 0.16
C PRO A 8 -1.35 -23.18 -0.49
N LEU A 9 -1.85 -22.98 -1.71
CA LEU A 9 -1.82 -21.70 -2.41
C LEU A 9 -2.69 -20.65 -1.71
N CYS A 10 -3.88 -21.02 -1.22
CA CYS A 10 -4.76 -20.14 -0.46
C CYS A 10 -4.08 -19.62 0.82
N MET A 11 -3.31 -20.44 1.52
CA MET A 11 -2.52 -20.02 2.68
C MET A 11 -1.39 -19.05 2.29
N VAL A 12 -0.74 -19.28 1.15
CA VAL A 12 0.27 -18.35 0.61
C VAL A 12 -0.38 -17.00 0.29
N VAL A 13 -1.54 -16.98 -0.36
CA VAL A 13 -2.29 -15.75 -0.65
C VAL A 13 -2.64 -15.01 0.64
N PHE A 14 -3.12 -15.70 1.65
CA PHE A 14 -3.41 -15.09 2.95
C PHE A 14 -2.19 -14.41 3.56
N ILE A 15 -1.04 -15.10 3.61
CA ILE A 15 0.22 -14.55 4.14
C ILE A 15 0.66 -13.32 3.34
N LEU A 16 0.59 -13.38 2.01
CA LEU A 16 0.92 -12.24 1.14
C LEU A 16 0.01 -11.04 1.40
N LEU A 17 -1.29 -11.26 1.59
CA LEU A 17 -2.25 -10.19 1.89
C LEU A 17 -2.00 -9.56 3.27
N VAL A 18 -1.61 -10.34 4.27
CA VAL A 18 -1.22 -9.81 5.59
C VAL A 18 -0.01 -8.89 5.46
N PHE A 19 1.04 -9.33 4.78
CA PHE A 19 2.23 -8.49 4.55
C PHE A 19 1.91 -7.28 3.69
N CYS A 20 1.10 -7.42 2.65
CA CYS A 20 0.63 -6.32 1.80
C CYS A 20 -0.08 -5.26 2.64
N PHE A 21 -1.04 -5.65 3.47
CA PHE A 21 -1.78 -4.74 4.34
C PHE A 21 -0.86 -3.96 5.29
N PHE A 22 0.06 -4.63 5.98
CA PHE A 22 0.95 -3.96 6.94
C PHE A 22 1.95 -3.04 6.23
N THR A 23 2.52 -3.44 5.10
CA THR A 23 3.44 -2.58 4.35
C THR A 23 2.74 -1.35 3.78
N ASP A 24 1.51 -1.50 3.29
CA ASP A 24 0.69 -0.40 2.78
C ASP A 24 0.28 0.55 3.91
N LEU A 25 -0.17 0.02 5.05
CA LEU A 25 -0.53 0.80 6.22
C LEU A 25 0.65 1.62 6.77
N ILE A 26 1.82 1.00 6.90
CA ILE A 26 3.02 1.68 7.38
C ILE A 26 3.45 2.76 6.38
N GLY A 27 3.50 2.43 5.08
CA GLY A 27 3.83 3.38 4.02
C GLY A 27 2.87 4.58 3.95
N PHE A 28 1.58 4.35 4.25
CA PHE A 28 0.56 5.38 4.33
C PHE A 28 0.72 6.29 5.56
N ALA A 29 1.10 5.73 6.71
CA ALA A 29 1.07 6.42 7.99
C ALA A 29 2.35 7.21 8.31
N ILE A 30 3.53 6.71 7.90
CA ILE A 30 4.80 7.32 8.33
C ILE A 30 5.20 8.52 7.46
N PRO A 31 5.82 9.57 8.07
CA PRO A 31 6.21 10.79 7.37
C PRO A 31 7.57 10.68 6.64
N TYR A 32 7.87 9.55 5.99
CA TYR A 32 9.16 9.27 5.35
C TYR A 32 9.04 8.92 3.86
N TRP A 33 8.26 9.71 3.10
CA TRP A 33 8.18 9.58 1.65
C TRP A 33 9.39 10.17 0.95
N TYR A 34 9.90 11.28 1.48
CA TYR A 34 11.13 11.90 1.01
C TYR A 34 11.99 12.44 2.15
N LYS A 35 13.26 12.63 1.87
CA LYS A 35 14.22 13.33 2.72
C LYS A 35 15.05 14.27 1.84
N ALA A 36 15.24 15.49 2.30
CA ALA A 36 16.12 16.45 1.68
C ALA A 36 17.03 17.09 2.74
N ASP A 37 18.32 17.12 2.44
CA ASP A 37 19.33 17.72 3.27
C ASP A 37 19.79 19.02 2.59
N TYR A 38 19.70 20.15 3.27
CA TYR A 38 20.19 21.43 2.74
C TYR A 38 20.92 22.23 3.81
N ASN A 39 21.89 23.02 3.35
CA ASN A 39 22.69 23.86 4.23
C ASN A 39 22.20 25.31 4.10
N ALA A 40 21.65 25.86 5.18
CA ALA A 40 21.22 27.24 5.24
C ALA A 40 22.10 28.00 6.23
N SER A 41 22.91 28.94 5.72
CA SER A 41 23.79 29.81 6.53
C SER A 41 24.73 29.03 7.46
N GLY A 42 25.27 27.89 7.01
CA GLY A 42 26.17 27.06 7.82
C GLY A 42 25.51 26.13 8.79
N ILE A 43 24.16 26.06 8.82
CA ILE A 43 23.38 25.16 9.63
C ILE A 43 22.79 24.07 8.71
N MET A 44 23.06 22.80 9.03
CA MET A 44 22.48 21.67 8.32
C MET A 44 21.02 21.50 8.76
N ILE A 45 20.11 21.59 7.81
CA ILE A 45 18.68 21.39 8.03
C ILE A 45 18.27 20.14 7.26
N ILE A 46 17.65 19.20 7.96
CA ILE A 46 17.07 18.00 7.39
C ILE A 46 15.56 18.19 7.29
N SER A 47 15.01 18.07 6.10
CA SER A 47 13.57 18.07 5.90
C SER A 47 13.10 16.68 5.44
N TYR A 48 12.05 16.19 6.05
CA TYR A 48 11.40 14.95 5.64
C TYR A 48 9.88 15.12 5.69
N GLY A 49 9.20 14.41 4.85
CA GLY A 49 7.77 14.52 4.78
C GLY A 49 7.10 13.25 4.25
N GLY A 50 5.88 13.05 4.69
CA GLY A 50 5.00 11.99 4.27
C GLY A 50 3.75 12.53 3.60
N LEU A 51 2.71 11.72 3.58
CA LEU A 51 1.40 12.13 3.06
C LEU A 51 0.67 13.11 3.99
N TRP A 52 0.92 13.07 5.30
CA TRP A 52 0.15 13.77 6.33
C TRP A 52 0.92 14.85 7.07
N GLU A 53 2.23 14.64 7.23
CA GLU A 53 3.09 15.51 8.02
C GLU A 53 4.36 15.89 7.25
N PHE A 54 4.83 17.08 7.55
CA PHE A 54 6.10 17.60 7.10
C PHE A 54 6.92 18.03 8.32
N CYS A 55 8.14 17.54 8.42
CA CYS A 55 9.04 17.85 9.52
C CYS A 55 10.32 18.51 9.02
N LYS A 56 10.78 19.50 9.77
CA LYS A 56 12.10 20.11 9.64
C LYS A 56 12.89 19.88 10.91
N GLU A 57 14.04 19.27 10.77
CA GLU A 57 14.97 19.00 11.84
C GLU A 57 16.21 19.89 11.67
N SER A 58 16.54 20.64 12.71
CA SER A 58 17.74 21.46 12.85
C SER A 58 18.49 21.02 14.11
N ILE A 59 19.76 21.41 14.26
CA ILE A 59 20.63 21.04 15.37
C ILE A 59 20.00 21.31 16.76
N HIS A 60 19.08 22.28 16.85
CA HIS A 60 18.48 22.70 18.12
C HIS A 60 16.98 22.44 18.25
N ASN A 61 16.29 22.10 17.17
CA ASN A 61 14.82 21.95 17.21
C ASN A 61 14.30 21.11 16.05
N THR A 62 13.31 20.28 16.37
CA THR A 62 12.50 19.55 15.37
C THR A 62 11.10 20.15 15.38
N SER A 63 10.64 20.67 14.27
CA SER A 63 9.28 21.18 14.09
C SER A 63 8.56 20.37 13.04
N CYS A 64 7.41 19.80 13.39
CA CYS A 64 6.51 19.10 12.47
C CYS A 64 5.23 19.91 12.30
N VAL A 65 4.76 20.00 11.07
CA VAL A 65 3.51 20.66 10.69
C VAL A 65 2.66 19.67 9.93
N ASN A 66 1.40 19.56 10.34
CA ASN A 66 0.42 18.78 9.59
C ASN A 66 0.08 19.52 8.29
N TRP A 67 0.07 18.80 7.19
CA TRP A 67 -0.28 19.32 5.88
C TRP A 67 -1.82 19.49 5.76
N VAL A 68 -2.42 20.35 6.55
CA VAL A 68 -3.89 20.50 6.60
C VAL A 68 -4.41 21.57 5.63
N ASP A 69 -3.55 22.48 5.12
CA ASP A 69 -4.03 23.66 4.40
C ASP A 69 -3.58 23.80 2.94
N ASP A 70 -4.53 24.05 2.16
CA ASP A 70 -4.91 24.82 0.95
C ASP A 70 -3.83 25.32 -0.04
N GLY A 71 -2.59 24.88 0.03
CA GLY A 71 -1.54 25.31 -0.90
C GLY A 71 -0.94 24.22 -1.78
N PHE A 72 -1.41 22.97 -1.66
CA PHE A 72 -0.82 21.86 -2.42
C PHE A 72 -1.40 21.75 -3.82
N ALA A 73 -0.50 21.45 -4.76
CA ALA A 73 -0.88 21.11 -6.13
C ALA A 73 -1.84 19.90 -6.13
N GLY A 74 -2.81 19.91 -7.03
CA GLY A 74 -3.86 18.87 -7.12
C GLY A 74 -3.33 17.43 -7.22
N TRP A 75 -2.11 17.25 -7.76
CA TRP A 75 -1.45 15.95 -7.83
C TRP A 75 -1.20 15.31 -6.46
N PHE A 76 -0.86 16.12 -5.44
CA PHE A 76 -0.61 15.61 -4.09
C PHE A 76 -1.88 15.08 -3.42
N HIS A 77 -3.02 15.76 -3.66
CA HIS A 77 -4.32 15.25 -3.25
C HIS A 77 -4.68 13.93 -3.95
N ALA A 78 -4.34 13.80 -5.23
CA ALA A 78 -4.52 12.54 -5.95
C ALA A 78 -3.67 11.41 -5.35
N VAL A 79 -2.39 11.66 -5.01
CA VAL A 79 -1.53 10.69 -4.32
C VAL A 79 -2.16 10.23 -3.00
N ARG A 80 -2.65 11.16 -2.17
CA ARG A 80 -3.36 10.82 -0.92
C ARG A 80 -4.59 9.96 -1.16
N THR A 81 -5.40 10.34 -2.14
CA THR A 81 -6.63 9.62 -2.48
C THR A 81 -6.33 8.19 -2.92
N PHE A 82 -5.37 7.99 -3.83
CA PHE A 82 -5.01 6.66 -4.30
C PHE A 82 -4.35 5.82 -3.20
N SER A 83 -3.51 6.42 -2.34
CA SER A 83 -2.95 5.71 -1.18
C SER A 83 -4.04 5.29 -0.18
N THR A 84 -5.03 6.15 0.07
CA THR A 84 -6.17 5.83 0.94
C THR A 84 -7.02 4.70 0.36
N LEU A 85 -7.30 4.75 -0.94
CA LEU A 85 -8.04 3.69 -1.63
C LEU A 85 -7.28 2.36 -1.60
N SER A 86 -5.96 2.37 -1.84
CA SER A 86 -5.12 1.19 -1.75
C SER A 86 -5.25 0.52 -0.39
N TRP A 87 -5.08 1.29 0.68
CA TRP A 87 -5.21 0.79 2.05
C TRP A 87 -6.60 0.22 2.36
N ILE A 88 -7.68 0.88 1.93
CA ILE A 88 -9.06 0.40 2.11
C ILE A 88 -9.29 -0.92 1.36
N PHE A 89 -8.81 -1.03 0.12
CA PHE A 89 -8.96 -2.25 -0.67
C PHE A 89 -8.12 -3.40 -0.11
N SER A 90 -6.90 -3.15 0.38
CA SER A 90 -6.05 -4.18 1.01
C SER A 90 -6.68 -4.70 2.31
N LEU A 91 -7.25 -3.81 3.14
CA LEU A 91 -8.00 -4.19 4.34
C LEU A 91 -9.24 -5.02 3.99
N SER A 92 -10.03 -4.58 3.01
CA SER A 92 -11.23 -5.28 2.57
C SER A 92 -10.91 -6.66 2.01
N SER A 93 -9.84 -6.77 1.22
CA SER A 93 -9.33 -8.04 0.69
C SER A 93 -8.93 -9.00 1.82
N LEU A 94 -8.20 -8.50 2.84
CA LEU A 94 -7.80 -9.30 4.00
C LEU A 94 -9.02 -9.78 4.81
N ILE A 95 -10.02 -8.94 5.02
CA ILE A 95 -11.26 -9.31 5.71
C ILE A 95 -11.97 -10.42 4.93
N LEU A 96 -12.10 -10.31 3.61
CA LEU A 96 -12.82 -11.30 2.80
C LEU A 96 -12.10 -12.66 2.78
N VAL A 97 -10.77 -12.70 2.74
CA VAL A 97 -10.06 -13.98 2.80
C VAL A 97 -10.19 -14.61 4.19
N VAL A 98 -10.23 -13.83 5.26
CA VAL A 98 -10.51 -14.33 6.61
C VAL A 98 -11.94 -14.89 6.68
N LEU A 99 -12.94 -14.19 6.16
CA LEU A 99 -14.32 -14.68 6.09
C LEU A 99 -14.44 -15.94 5.25
N PHE A 100 -13.68 -16.08 4.18
CA PHE A 100 -13.62 -17.30 3.39
C PHE A 100 -13.21 -18.51 4.24
N PHE A 101 -12.26 -18.38 5.15
CA PHE A 101 -11.88 -19.48 6.05
C PHE A 101 -13.01 -19.94 7.00
N PHE A 102 -13.96 -19.04 7.33
CA PHE A 102 -15.09 -19.37 8.20
C PHE A 102 -16.31 -19.90 7.42
N TYR A 103 -16.60 -19.32 6.26
CA TYR A 103 -17.85 -19.59 5.52
C TYR A 103 -17.66 -20.49 4.28
N ASP A 104 -16.44 -20.78 3.87
CA ASP A 104 -16.08 -21.63 2.70
C ASP A 104 -16.84 -21.26 1.40
N ARG A 105 -17.02 -19.96 1.15
CA ARG A 105 -17.69 -19.44 -0.04
C ARG A 105 -16.66 -18.99 -1.07
N ALA A 106 -16.53 -19.74 -2.19
CA ALA A 106 -15.59 -19.45 -3.27
C ALA A 106 -15.68 -18.01 -3.79
N MET A 107 -16.88 -17.41 -3.81
CA MET A 107 -17.09 -16.01 -4.23
C MET A 107 -16.41 -14.99 -3.30
N MET A 108 -16.30 -15.29 -1.99
CA MET A 108 -15.56 -14.41 -1.06
C MET A 108 -14.07 -14.42 -1.34
N TYR A 109 -13.52 -15.59 -1.67
CA TYR A 109 -12.13 -15.72 -2.07
C TYR A 109 -11.84 -14.98 -3.37
N LEU A 110 -12.68 -15.16 -4.41
CA LEU A 110 -12.55 -14.44 -5.67
C LEU A 110 -12.66 -12.92 -5.48
N ALA A 111 -13.61 -12.46 -4.68
CA ALA A 111 -13.76 -11.02 -4.38
C ALA A 111 -12.52 -10.47 -3.65
N SER A 112 -11.95 -11.22 -2.69
CA SER A 112 -10.69 -10.85 -2.01
C SER A 112 -9.55 -10.67 -3.02
N VAL A 113 -9.37 -11.61 -3.92
CA VAL A 113 -8.34 -11.58 -4.97
C VAL A 113 -8.53 -10.37 -5.90
N CYS A 114 -9.76 -10.11 -6.36
CA CYS A 114 -10.06 -8.95 -7.19
C CYS A 114 -9.76 -7.61 -6.48
N LEU A 115 -10.15 -7.49 -5.21
CA LEU A 115 -9.86 -6.28 -4.43
C LEU A 115 -8.36 -6.08 -4.20
N SER A 116 -7.60 -7.16 -4.01
CA SER A 116 -6.14 -7.10 -3.91
C SER A 116 -5.49 -6.53 -5.17
N VAL A 117 -5.94 -6.95 -6.35
CA VAL A 117 -5.46 -6.43 -7.64
C VAL A 117 -5.81 -4.95 -7.80
N ILE A 118 -7.06 -4.56 -7.49
CA ILE A 118 -7.50 -3.16 -7.57
C ILE A 118 -6.66 -2.29 -6.60
N GLY A 119 -6.47 -2.74 -5.37
CA GLY A 119 -5.63 -2.06 -4.38
C GLY A 119 -4.19 -1.89 -4.86
N ALA A 120 -3.60 -2.94 -5.45
CA ALA A 120 -2.27 -2.87 -6.03
C ALA A 120 -2.17 -1.81 -7.14
N PHE A 121 -3.16 -1.69 -8.04
CA PHE A 121 -3.17 -0.63 -9.05
C PHE A 121 -3.34 0.77 -8.46
N CYS A 122 -4.10 0.93 -7.39
CA CYS A 122 -4.18 2.20 -6.66
C CYS A 122 -2.81 2.58 -6.05
N SER A 123 -2.12 1.63 -5.43
CA SER A 123 -0.77 1.81 -4.90
C SER A 123 0.23 2.19 -6.01
N LEU A 124 0.19 1.49 -7.16
CA LEU A 124 0.98 1.81 -8.35
C LEU A 124 0.76 3.26 -8.79
N THR A 125 -0.49 3.68 -8.93
CA THR A 125 -0.84 5.03 -9.36
C THR A 125 -0.33 6.07 -8.37
N SER A 126 -0.46 5.83 -7.07
CA SER A 126 -0.01 6.72 -6.01
C SER A 126 1.51 6.97 -6.09
N PHE A 127 2.32 5.92 -6.11
CA PHE A 127 3.78 6.11 -6.13
C PHE A 127 4.30 6.63 -7.46
N LEU A 128 3.66 6.29 -8.61
CA LEU A 128 4.04 6.84 -9.91
C LEU A 128 3.76 8.34 -9.99
N LEU A 129 2.57 8.80 -9.56
CA LEU A 129 2.26 10.23 -9.52
C LEU A 129 3.26 10.97 -8.64
N TYR A 130 3.55 10.42 -7.46
CA TYR A 130 4.53 11.03 -6.56
C TYR A 130 5.93 11.08 -7.18
N ALA A 131 6.39 10.02 -7.84
CA ALA A 131 7.71 9.95 -8.47
C ALA A 131 7.85 10.95 -9.62
N VAL A 132 6.83 11.08 -10.47
CA VAL A 132 6.85 11.98 -11.64
C VAL A 132 6.88 13.44 -11.19
N GLU A 133 6.00 13.82 -10.29
CA GLU A 133 5.86 15.22 -9.86
C GLU A 133 6.98 15.69 -8.92
N SER A 134 7.61 14.76 -8.16
CA SER A 134 8.72 15.11 -7.27
C SER A 134 10.11 15.04 -7.94
N SER A 135 10.19 14.66 -9.22
CA SER A 135 11.47 14.43 -9.93
C SER A 135 12.30 15.70 -10.17
N GLY A 136 11.74 16.91 -9.99
CA GLY A 136 12.43 18.18 -10.19
C GLY A 136 13.24 18.71 -8.99
N ASP A 137 13.06 18.14 -7.81
CA ASP A 137 13.70 18.58 -6.57
C ASP A 137 14.83 17.62 -6.14
N GLN A 138 15.83 18.12 -5.42
CA GLN A 138 16.92 17.30 -4.82
C GLN A 138 16.41 16.39 -3.68
N LYS A 139 15.19 15.90 -3.79
CA LYS A 139 14.56 15.02 -2.82
C LYS A 139 14.97 13.56 -3.09
N LYS A 140 15.44 12.88 -2.07
CA LYS A 140 15.70 11.44 -2.12
C LYS A 140 14.45 10.71 -1.65
N PHE A 141 13.99 9.73 -2.43
CA PHE A 141 12.93 8.82 -2.00
C PHE A 141 13.37 8.03 -0.78
N TYR A 142 12.45 7.87 0.18
CA TYR A 142 12.77 7.26 1.46
C TYR A 142 11.88 6.04 1.77
N SER A 143 11.95 5.54 3.00
CA SER A 143 11.39 4.23 3.38
C SER A 143 9.90 4.06 3.09
N ALA A 144 9.06 5.08 3.31
CA ALA A 144 7.62 4.97 3.05
C ALA A 144 7.30 4.78 1.57
N PHE A 145 8.02 5.47 0.69
CA PHE A 145 7.91 5.30 -0.75
C PHE A 145 8.27 3.87 -1.18
N THR A 146 9.35 3.30 -0.61
CA THR A 146 9.76 1.91 -0.89
C THR A 146 8.74 0.90 -0.37
N LEU A 147 8.12 1.16 0.80
CA LEU A 147 7.07 0.32 1.35
C LEU A 147 5.81 0.30 0.46
N THR A 148 5.45 1.43 -0.14
CA THR A 148 4.32 1.50 -1.08
C THR A 148 4.59 0.66 -2.35
N ILE A 149 5.81 0.69 -2.88
CA ILE A 149 6.21 -0.19 -3.99
C ILE A 149 6.14 -1.66 -3.58
N THR A 150 6.61 -1.99 -2.37
CA THR A 150 6.56 -3.35 -1.84
C THR A 150 5.12 -3.83 -1.68
N ALA A 151 4.22 -2.98 -1.19
CA ALA A 151 2.80 -3.28 -1.07
C ALA A 151 2.15 -3.56 -2.45
N PHE A 152 2.48 -2.76 -3.47
CA PHE A 152 2.06 -3.02 -4.85
C PHE A 152 2.49 -4.41 -5.33
N LEU A 153 3.76 -4.77 -5.16
CA LEU A 153 4.29 -6.06 -5.60
C LEU A 153 3.65 -7.23 -4.85
N LEU A 154 3.46 -7.11 -3.53
CA LEU A 154 2.80 -8.12 -2.70
C LEU A 154 1.32 -8.28 -3.07
N GLY A 155 0.59 -7.19 -3.26
CA GLY A 155 -0.82 -7.21 -3.66
C GLY A 155 -1.02 -7.82 -5.05
N LEU A 156 -0.16 -7.47 -6.00
CA LEU A 156 -0.21 -8.02 -7.35
C LEU A 156 0.13 -9.53 -7.36
N THR A 157 1.17 -9.95 -6.63
CA THR A 157 1.52 -11.37 -6.52
C THR A 157 0.44 -12.17 -5.81
N ALA A 158 -0.16 -11.66 -4.74
CA ALA A 158 -1.31 -12.29 -4.08
C ALA A 158 -2.49 -12.44 -5.03
N GLY A 159 -2.76 -11.40 -5.84
CA GLY A 159 -3.80 -11.43 -6.87
C GLY A 159 -3.56 -12.50 -7.92
N VAL A 160 -2.37 -12.55 -8.51
CA VAL A 160 -2.01 -13.52 -9.56
C VAL A 160 -2.07 -14.96 -9.02
N VAL A 161 -1.42 -15.21 -7.88
CA VAL A 161 -1.45 -16.55 -7.25
C VAL A 161 -2.87 -16.94 -6.87
N GLY A 162 -3.68 -16.01 -6.36
CA GLY A 162 -5.07 -16.27 -5.99
C GLY A 162 -5.97 -16.57 -7.20
N ILE A 163 -5.77 -15.91 -8.35
CA ILE A 163 -6.50 -16.24 -9.59
C ILE A 163 -6.12 -17.65 -10.06
N ILE A 164 -4.84 -18.00 -10.05
CA ILE A 164 -4.37 -19.33 -10.45
C ILE A 164 -5.00 -20.40 -9.53
N ASP A 165 -4.95 -20.17 -8.22
CA ASP A 165 -5.56 -21.10 -7.24
C ASP A 165 -7.06 -21.25 -7.46
N PHE A 166 -7.76 -20.13 -7.70
CA PHE A 166 -9.20 -20.16 -8.00
C PHE A 166 -9.52 -20.98 -9.25
N LEU A 167 -8.78 -20.77 -10.34
CA LEU A 167 -9.00 -21.50 -11.60
C LEU A 167 -8.72 -23.00 -11.48
N LEU A 168 -7.68 -23.38 -10.72
CA LEU A 168 -7.28 -24.78 -10.55
C LEU A 168 -8.23 -25.56 -9.62
N HIS A 169 -8.78 -24.93 -8.59
CA HIS A 169 -9.45 -25.66 -7.53
C HIS A 169 -10.97 -25.36 -7.42
N PHE A 170 -11.41 -24.20 -7.90
CA PHE A 170 -12.81 -23.77 -7.78
C PHE A 170 -13.54 -23.65 -9.12
N GLY A 171 -12.83 -23.45 -10.23
CA GLY A 171 -13.45 -23.29 -11.55
C GLY A 171 -14.19 -24.54 -12.05
N ASP A 172 -13.84 -25.72 -11.59
CA ASP A 172 -14.51 -26.99 -11.97
C ASP A 172 -15.76 -27.30 -11.12
N ARG A 173 -15.91 -26.65 -9.95
CA ARG A 173 -17.07 -26.88 -9.07
C ARG A 173 -18.37 -26.22 -9.53
N GLU A 174 -18.32 -25.17 -10.30
CA GLU A 174 -19.51 -24.50 -10.83
C GLU A 174 -20.06 -25.16 -12.09
N ARG A 175 -19.37 -26.15 -12.65
CA ARG A 175 -19.79 -26.88 -13.85
C ARG A 175 -20.60 -28.16 -13.56
N HIS A 176 -20.72 -28.53 -12.30
CA HIS A 176 -21.51 -29.70 -11.83
C HIS A 176 -22.57 -29.28 -10.81
#